data_327146a965daae500d3d262ee78a2af4
#
_entry.id   327146a965daae500d3d262ee78a2af4
#
_cell.length_a   1.000
_cell.length_b   1.000
_cell.length_c   1.000
_cell.angle_alpha   90.00
_cell.angle_beta   90.00
_cell.angle_gamma   90.00
#
_symmetry.space_group_name_H-M   'P 1'
#
loop_
_entity.id
_entity.type
_entity.pdbx_description
1 polymer ?
#
loop_
_entity_poly.entity_id
_entity_poly.type
_entity_poly.pdbx_seq_one_letter_code
_entity_poly.pdbx_strand_id
1 'polypeptide(L)'
;MKTSSYENYDIVVIGAGISGAVLAERYASIGKKVLVIEKRNHIAGNCYDYYDEAGVLVSKYGAHLFHTNFEEVWKYVNHFADWYNYEHKVLAKVDGHLVPVPVNITTVNKIFGLHIKTESEMQAWLDENQVRCDDPQNGEEAALSRVGPVLYEKIFKCYTKKQWDKYPAELDASVLNRIPVRANFDDRYFSDKYQALPEGGFTKMFEKILDHPNIRVRLNTDFFDVRSNIKSYEKLFYTGPIDRFFDFKYSLNEKLEYRSINFVMETHDMSYYQENSVINYPSPADGDFTRIVEYKHMTRQKHPKTTISKEFTVDITDPKTQEPYYPVLNPRNREIYEQYKKAAGKLPDIYFVGRLANYKYFNMDEAFKNALDLFEKLEGKPATVRQLNVPLNGSPTERSLATVKTAS
;
A
#
# COMPACT_ATOMS: atom_id res chain seq x y z
N MET A 1 -13.85 32.02 -16.95
CA MET A 1 -13.17 30.70 -16.93
C MET A 1 -14.05 29.71 -17.67
N LYS A 2 -13.59 29.10 -18.76
CA LYS A 2 -14.37 28.07 -19.46
C LYS A 2 -14.43 26.86 -18.54
N THR A 3 -15.61 26.53 -18.01
CA THR A 3 -15.89 25.28 -17.32
C THR A 3 -15.55 24.16 -18.29
N SER A 4 -14.46 23.42 -18.01
CA SER A 4 -14.13 22.23 -18.79
C SER A 4 -15.26 21.24 -18.58
N SER A 5 -16.02 20.89 -19.63
CA SER A 5 -17.14 19.97 -19.51
C SER A 5 -16.61 18.59 -19.09
N TYR A 6 -17.24 18.00 -18.09
CA TYR A 6 -17.08 16.60 -17.69
C TYR A 6 -18.00 15.69 -18.50
N GLU A 7 -18.37 16.13 -19.70
CA GLU A 7 -19.33 15.49 -20.59
C GLU A 7 -18.61 14.56 -21.57
N ASN A 8 -19.31 13.51 -22.00
CA ASN A 8 -18.88 12.55 -23.03
C ASN A 8 -17.82 11.52 -22.59
N TYR A 9 -17.88 11.07 -21.34
CA TYR A 9 -17.12 9.91 -20.88
C TYR A 9 -18.06 8.75 -20.58
N ASP A 10 -17.68 7.56 -21.05
CA ASP A 10 -18.44 6.33 -20.77
C ASP A 10 -18.19 5.88 -19.32
N ILE A 11 -16.96 6.04 -18.86
CA ILE A 11 -16.50 5.60 -17.54
C ILE A 11 -15.90 6.77 -16.75
N VAL A 12 -16.29 6.86 -15.50
CA VAL A 12 -15.70 7.82 -14.53
C VAL A 12 -15.01 7.05 -13.40
N VAL A 13 -13.75 7.37 -13.14
CA VAL A 13 -12.93 6.75 -12.11
C VAL A 13 -12.49 7.81 -11.11
N ILE A 14 -12.76 7.61 -9.84
CA ILE A 14 -12.38 8.51 -8.76
C ILE A 14 -11.18 7.93 -8.01
N GLY A 15 -10.04 8.60 -8.16
CA GLY A 15 -8.72 8.21 -7.66
C GLY A 15 -7.83 7.61 -8.75
N ALA A 16 -6.58 8.08 -8.81
CA ALA A 16 -5.55 7.62 -9.75
C ALA A 16 -4.50 6.69 -9.09
N GLY A 17 -4.86 6.00 -8.01
CA GLY A 17 -4.07 4.93 -7.39
C GLY A 17 -4.21 3.60 -8.14
N ILE A 18 -3.74 2.49 -7.54
CA ILE A 18 -3.72 1.16 -8.18
C ILE A 18 -5.09 0.81 -8.79
N SER A 19 -6.13 0.74 -7.97
CA SER A 19 -7.44 0.25 -8.42
C SER A 19 -8.05 1.14 -9.51
N GLY A 20 -7.89 2.47 -9.37
CA GLY A 20 -8.40 3.41 -10.38
C GLY A 20 -7.63 3.36 -11.69
N ALA A 21 -6.31 3.29 -11.64
CA ALA A 21 -5.47 3.21 -12.84
C ALA A 21 -5.73 1.91 -13.63
N VAL A 22 -5.85 0.77 -12.93
CA VAL A 22 -6.17 -0.52 -13.55
C VAL A 22 -7.52 -0.47 -14.26
N LEU A 23 -8.57 0.02 -13.60
CA LEU A 23 -9.89 0.10 -14.21
C LEU A 23 -9.91 1.07 -15.38
N ALA A 24 -9.24 2.22 -15.25
CA ALA A 24 -9.14 3.18 -16.35
C ALA A 24 -8.51 2.55 -17.59
N GLU A 25 -7.39 1.85 -17.41
CA GLU A 25 -6.68 1.18 -18.50
C GLU A 25 -7.51 0.05 -19.09
N ARG A 26 -8.13 -0.82 -18.28
CA ARG A 26 -8.95 -1.92 -18.76
C ARG A 26 -10.14 -1.45 -19.59
N TYR A 27 -10.87 -0.43 -19.13
CA TYR A 27 -11.99 0.12 -19.89
C TYR A 27 -11.55 0.86 -21.16
N ALA A 28 -10.45 1.60 -21.09
CA ALA A 28 -9.88 2.25 -22.28
C ALA A 28 -9.46 1.22 -23.34
N SER A 29 -8.87 0.09 -22.91
CA SER A 29 -8.45 -1.00 -23.79
C SER A 29 -9.60 -1.69 -24.54
N ILE A 30 -10.84 -1.59 -24.05
CA ILE A 30 -12.05 -2.07 -24.76
C ILE A 30 -12.78 -0.95 -25.51
N GLY A 31 -12.13 0.21 -25.67
CA GLY A 31 -12.62 1.33 -26.48
C GLY A 31 -13.48 2.36 -25.75
N LYS A 32 -13.65 2.25 -24.41
CA LYS A 32 -14.40 3.22 -23.61
C LYS A 32 -13.61 4.50 -23.38
N LYS A 33 -14.29 5.65 -23.38
CA LYS A 33 -13.72 6.93 -22.98
C LYS A 33 -13.77 7.05 -21.46
N VAL A 34 -12.61 7.23 -20.83
CA VAL A 34 -12.45 7.21 -19.38
C VAL A 34 -11.99 8.56 -18.85
N LEU A 35 -12.70 9.07 -17.86
CA LEU A 35 -12.28 10.22 -17.05
C LEU A 35 -11.79 9.74 -15.69
N VAL A 36 -10.54 10.03 -15.37
CA VAL A 36 -9.97 9.82 -14.04
C VAL A 36 -9.90 11.16 -13.31
N ILE A 37 -10.49 11.22 -12.11
CA ILE A 37 -10.50 12.41 -11.24
C ILE A 37 -9.65 12.11 -10.01
N GLU A 38 -8.59 12.88 -9.81
CA GLU A 38 -7.66 12.71 -8.69
C GLU A 38 -7.53 14.03 -7.91
N LYS A 39 -7.73 13.98 -6.58
CA LYS A 39 -7.65 15.14 -5.71
C LYS A 39 -6.24 15.67 -5.54
N ARG A 40 -5.24 14.81 -5.64
CA ARG A 40 -3.82 15.14 -5.50
C ARG A 40 -3.27 15.75 -6.79
N ASN A 41 -2.10 16.34 -6.69
CA ASN A 41 -1.37 16.90 -7.83
C ASN A 41 -0.56 15.85 -8.62
N HIS A 42 -0.74 14.57 -8.33
CA HIS A 42 -0.01 13.45 -8.93
C HIS A 42 -0.88 12.19 -9.06
N ILE A 43 -0.49 11.30 -9.94
CA ILE A 43 -1.02 9.96 -10.12
C ILE A 43 -0.37 8.96 -9.15
N ALA A 44 -0.61 7.66 -9.34
CA ALA A 44 -0.08 6.53 -8.58
C ALA A 44 -0.60 6.39 -7.13
N GLY A 45 -1.44 7.33 -6.65
CA GLY A 45 -1.98 7.25 -5.30
C GLY A 45 -0.87 7.18 -4.25
N ASN A 46 -0.92 6.21 -3.34
CA ASN A 46 0.11 6.04 -2.32
C ASN A 46 1.42 5.44 -2.86
N CYS A 47 1.42 4.88 -4.07
CA CYS A 47 2.64 4.38 -4.72
C CYS A 47 3.49 5.48 -5.36
N TYR A 48 3.08 6.76 -5.22
CA TYR A 48 3.80 7.89 -5.80
C TYR A 48 5.21 8.03 -5.24
N ASP A 49 6.18 8.00 -6.14
CA ASP A 49 7.58 8.27 -5.89
C ASP A 49 8.08 9.41 -6.77
N TYR A 50 9.14 10.07 -6.34
CA TYR A 50 9.69 11.24 -6.99
C TYR A 50 11.17 11.42 -6.62
N TYR A 51 11.90 12.17 -7.42
CA TYR A 51 13.25 12.60 -7.04
C TYR A 51 13.14 13.81 -6.11
N ASP A 52 13.75 13.70 -4.92
CA ASP A 52 13.84 14.81 -3.97
C ASP A 52 14.81 15.90 -4.44
N GLU A 53 14.97 16.96 -3.64
CA GLU A 53 15.87 18.08 -3.97
C GLU A 53 17.35 17.67 -4.07
N ALA A 54 17.73 16.55 -3.43
CA ALA A 54 19.06 15.99 -3.52
C ALA A 54 19.23 15.07 -4.75
N GLY A 55 18.17 14.76 -5.48
CA GLY A 55 18.17 13.84 -6.61
C GLY A 55 18.06 12.37 -6.22
N VAL A 56 17.63 12.05 -5.00
CA VAL A 56 17.36 10.70 -4.54
C VAL A 56 15.91 10.33 -4.85
N LEU A 57 15.68 9.17 -5.46
CA LEU A 57 14.33 8.64 -5.70
C LEU A 57 13.73 8.14 -4.39
N VAL A 58 12.66 8.79 -3.95
CA VAL A 58 11.98 8.53 -2.68
C VAL A 58 10.49 8.33 -2.87
N SER A 59 9.84 7.56 -1.99
CA SER A 59 8.40 7.39 -1.98
C SER A 59 7.76 8.40 -1.02
N LYS A 60 6.77 9.15 -1.50
CA LYS A 60 6.11 10.19 -0.70
C LYS A 60 5.27 9.62 0.45
N TYR A 61 4.73 8.43 0.29
CA TYR A 61 3.77 7.82 1.21
C TYR A 61 4.28 6.50 1.81
N GLY A 62 5.61 6.44 2.05
CA GLY A 62 6.28 5.26 2.57
C GLY A 62 6.67 4.24 1.50
N ALA A 63 7.53 3.31 1.88
CA ALA A 63 8.03 2.29 0.97
C ALA A 63 6.90 1.39 0.46
N HIS A 64 6.84 1.22 -0.84
CA HIS A 64 5.97 0.28 -1.53
C HIS A 64 6.81 -0.82 -2.15
N LEU A 65 6.40 -2.06 -1.92
CA LEU A 65 7.12 -3.27 -2.32
C LEU A 65 6.15 -4.16 -3.07
N PHE A 66 6.51 -4.52 -4.29
CA PHE A 66 5.66 -5.39 -5.08
C PHE A 66 6.07 -6.85 -4.88
N HIS A 67 5.11 -7.63 -4.42
CA HIS A 67 5.22 -9.08 -4.29
C HIS A 67 3.88 -9.71 -4.66
N THR A 68 3.87 -10.89 -5.22
CA THR A 68 2.62 -11.57 -5.59
C THR A 68 2.81 -13.06 -5.87
N ASN A 69 1.75 -13.84 -5.61
CA ASN A 69 1.57 -15.19 -6.12
C ASN A 69 0.55 -15.24 -7.28
N PHE A 70 -0.10 -14.12 -7.59
CA PHE A 70 -1.10 -14.04 -8.66
C PHE A 70 -0.44 -13.89 -10.02
N GLU A 71 -0.45 -14.95 -10.82
CA GLU A 71 0.13 -14.97 -12.18
C GLU A 71 -0.48 -13.91 -13.09
N GLU A 72 -1.79 -13.68 -13.02
CA GLU A 72 -2.48 -12.67 -13.79
C GLU A 72 -2.06 -11.25 -13.43
N VAL A 73 -1.82 -10.97 -12.14
CA VAL A 73 -1.32 -9.66 -11.68
C VAL A 73 0.10 -9.45 -12.18
N TRP A 74 0.97 -10.48 -12.03
CA TRP A 74 2.32 -10.41 -12.51
C TRP A 74 2.38 -10.18 -14.03
N LYS A 75 1.57 -10.91 -14.80
CA LYS A 75 1.44 -10.70 -16.25
C LYS A 75 0.97 -9.29 -16.59
N TYR A 76 -0.01 -8.78 -15.84
CA TYR A 76 -0.54 -7.43 -16.07
C TYR A 76 0.53 -6.36 -15.86
N VAL A 77 1.21 -6.33 -14.72
CA VAL A 77 2.16 -5.27 -14.38
C VAL A 77 3.41 -5.29 -15.27
N ASN A 78 3.81 -6.45 -15.81
CA ASN A 78 4.93 -6.60 -16.73
C ASN A 78 4.72 -5.88 -18.09
N HIS A 79 3.50 -5.50 -18.43
CA HIS A 79 3.25 -4.71 -19.64
C HIS A 79 3.66 -3.24 -19.47
N PHE A 80 3.81 -2.77 -18.22
CA PHE A 80 3.94 -1.35 -17.92
C PHE A 80 5.28 -0.98 -17.29
N ALA A 81 6.10 -1.94 -16.93
CA ALA A 81 7.43 -1.69 -16.37
C ALA A 81 8.40 -2.80 -16.72
N ASP A 82 9.68 -2.46 -16.75
CA ASP A 82 10.77 -3.40 -16.62
C ASP A 82 11.01 -3.62 -15.12
N TRP A 83 11.26 -4.86 -14.72
CA TRP A 83 11.34 -5.25 -13.32
C TRP A 83 12.72 -5.84 -12.99
N TYR A 84 13.19 -5.57 -11.78
CA TYR A 84 14.33 -6.26 -11.20
C TYR A 84 13.93 -7.01 -9.94
N ASN A 85 14.53 -8.16 -9.73
CA ASN A 85 14.30 -8.97 -8.54
C ASN A 85 14.73 -8.20 -7.29
N TYR A 86 13.83 -8.11 -6.31
CA TYR A 86 14.08 -7.47 -5.04
C TYR A 86 13.37 -8.24 -3.92
N GLU A 87 14.14 -9.02 -3.17
CA GLU A 87 13.67 -9.72 -1.99
C GLU A 87 13.78 -8.80 -0.78
N HIS A 88 12.61 -8.37 -0.29
CA HIS A 88 12.58 -7.43 0.82
C HIS A 88 12.99 -8.08 2.14
N LYS A 89 13.86 -7.40 2.88
CA LYS A 89 14.31 -7.78 4.22
C LYS A 89 14.03 -6.63 5.17
N VAL A 90 13.61 -6.97 6.39
CA VAL A 90 13.38 -6.03 7.47
C VAL A 90 14.21 -6.45 8.67
N LEU A 91 14.88 -5.50 9.28
CA LEU A 91 15.55 -5.71 10.57
C LEU A 91 14.77 -4.99 11.68
N ALA A 92 14.89 -5.46 12.90
CA ALA A 92 14.45 -4.76 14.10
C ALA A 92 15.63 -4.51 15.04
N LYS A 93 15.67 -3.32 15.60
CA LYS A 93 16.66 -2.97 16.66
C LYS A 93 16.12 -3.45 18.01
N VAL A 94 16.75 -4.49 18.56
CA VAL A 94 16.36 -5.13 19.83
C VAL A 94 17.60 -5.26 20.71
N ASP A 95 17.60 -4.66 21.90
CA ASP A 95 18.69 -4.73 22.87
C ASP A 95 20.07 -4.40 22.26
N GLY A 96 20.13 -3.43 21.36
CA GLY A 96 21.35 -3.03 20.66
C GLY A 96 21.73 -3.90 19.45
N HIS A 97 21.02 -4.99 19.19
CA HIS A 97 21.22 -5.86 18.03
C HIS A 97 20.26 -5.54 16.90
N LEU A 98 20.71 -5.70 15.66
CA LEU A 98 19.84 -5.75 14.50
C LEU A 98 19.50 -7.22 14.18
N VAL A 99 18.22 -7.56 14.27
CA VAL A 99 17.70 -8.91 14.11
C VAL A 99 16.68 -8.98 12.99
N PRO A 100 16.62 -10.07 12.20
CA PRO A 100 15.61 -10.23 11.15
C PRO A 100 14.17 -10.20 11.67
N VAL A 101 13.28 -9.61 10.88
CA VAL A 101 11.81 -9.72 10.96
C VAL A 101 11.34 -10.16 9.58
N PRO A 102 10.67 -11.29 9.45
CA PRO A 102 10.06 -12.18 10.46
C PRO A 102 11.07 -12.87 11.38
N VAL A 103 10.57 -13.24 12.60
CA VAL A 103 11.35 -14.03 13.56
C VAL A 103 11.81 -15.33 12.89
N ASN A 104 13.11 -15.60 12.99
CA ASN A 104 13.77 -16.81 12.46
C ASN A 104 14.91 -17.28 13.37
N ILE A 105 15.66 -18.29 12.96
CA ILE A 105 16.80 -18.81 13.75
C ILE A 105 17.80 -17.70 14.10
N THR A 106 18.13 -16.81 13.17
CA THR A 106 19.07 -15.70 13.43
C THR A 106 18.53 -14.75 14.50
N THR A 107 17.23 -14.45 14.48
CA THR A 107 16.57 -13.61 15.48
C THR A 107 16.69 -14.21 16.87
N VAL A 108 16.36 -15.49 17.01
CA VAL A 108 16.41 -16.21 18.30
C VAL A 108 17.84 -16.31 18.81
N ASN A 109 18.78 -16.73 17.97
CA ASN A 109 20.19 -16.85 18.34
C ASN A 109 20.76 -15.53 18.84
N LYS A 110 20.50 -14.42 18.14
CA LYS A 110 21.01 -13.10 18.53
C LYS A 110 20.42 -12.58 19.85
N ILE A 111 19.11 -12.77 20.06
CA ILE A 111 18.42 -12.23 21.26
C ILE A 111 18.73 -13.07 22.51
N PHE A 112 18.83 -14.38 22.37
CA PHE A 112 18.99 -15.30 23.51
C PHE A 112 20.43 -15.80 23.69
N GLY A 113 21.37 -15.43 22.82
CA GLY A 113 22.73 -15.95 22.85
C GLY A 113 22.84 -17.43 22.56
N LEU A 114 21.92 -17.99 21.76
CA LEU A 114 21.85 -19.40 21.42
C LEU A 114 22.62 -19.72 20.13
N HIS A 115 22.76 -21.01 19.84
CA HIS A 115 23.45 -21.54 18.66
C HIS A 115 22.59 -22.59 17.93
N ILE A 116 21.30 -22.31 17.76
CA ILE A 116 20.38 -23.12 16.97
C ILE A 116 20.88 -23.17 15.52
N LYS A 117 20.94 -24.38 14.93
CA LYS A 117 21.48 -24.60 13.59
C LYS A 117 20.48 -25.24 12.62
N THR A 118 19.47 -25.91 13.15
CA THR A 118 18.53 -26.70 12.35
C THR A 118 17.09 -26.28 12.60
N GLU A 119 16.22 -26.59 11.63
CA GLU A 119 14.78 -26.35 11.75
C GLU A 119 14.18 -27.12 12.93
N SER A 120 14.65 -28.35 13.19
CA SER A 120 14.17 -29.16 14.30
C SER A 120 14.52 -28.54 15.67
N GLU A 121 15.73 -28.02 15.82
CA GLU A 121 16.15 -27.31 17.05
C GLU A 121 15.32 -26.04 17.25
N MET A 122 15.06 -25.30 16.17
CA MET A 122 14.23 -24.10 16.23
C MET A 122 12.78 -24.43 16.59
N GLN A 123 12.22 -25.48 16.00
CA GLN A 123 10.87 -25.90 16.31
C GLN A 123 10.75 -26.34 17.78
N ALA A 124 11.72 -27.11 18.30
CA ALA A 124 11.75 -27.50 19.70
C ALA A 124 11.81 -26.28 20.63
N TRP A 125 12.64 -25.29 20.27
CA TRP A 125 12.73 -24.05 21.03
C TRP A 125 11.40 -23.27 21.01
N LEU A 126 10.73 -23.19 19.86
CA LEU A 126 9.40 -22.54 19.75
C LEU A 126 8.36 -23.26 20.62
N ASP A 127 8.32 -24.59 20.56
CA ASP A 127 7.36 -25.41 21.32
C ASP A 127 7.53 -25.28 22.85
N GLU A 128 8.78 -25.04 23.31
CA GLU A 128 9.10 -24.80 24.71
C GLU A 128 8.78 -23.38 25.19
N ASN A 129 8.86 -22.40 24.29
CA ASN A 129 8.78 -20.97 24.66
C ASN A 129 7.42 -20.34 24.33
N GLN A 130 6.65 -20.90 23.41
CA GLN A 130 5.32 -20.39 23.04
C GLN A 130 4.27 -20.65 24.12
N VAL A 131 3.24 -19.80 24.17
CA VAL A 131 2.07 -20.02 25.03
C VAL A 131 0.98 -20.70 24.19
N ARG A 132 0.61 -21.92 24.54
CA ARG A 132 -0.41 -22.67 23.77
C ARG A 132 -1.74 -21.93 23.74
N CYS A 133 -2.23 -21.65 22.55
CA CYS A 133 -3.53 -21.06 22.30
C CYS A 133 -4.01 -21.55 20.91
N ASP A 134 -5.03 -22.42 20.89
CA ASP A 134 -5.52 -23.04 19.65
C ASP A 134 -6.40 -22.08 18.83
N ASP A 135 -7.06 -21.11 19.47
CA ASP A 135 -7.95 -20.15 18.84
C ASP A 135 -7.71 -18.73 19.39
N PRO A 136 -6.62 -18.06 18.97
CA PRO A 136 -6.31 -16.71 19.46
C PRO A 136 -7.38 -15.68 19.06
N GLN A 137 -7.96 -15.01 20.05
CA GLN A 137 -9.04 -14.03 19.87
C GLN A 137 -8.51 -12.62 19.56
N ASN A 138 -7.27 -12.35 19.88
CA ASN A 138 -6.65 -11.04 19.72
C ASN A 138 -5.17 -11.15 19.28
N GLY A 139 -4.56 -10.01 18.96
CA GLY A 139 -3.18 -9.97 18.49
C GLY A 139 -2.15 -10.41 19.53
N GLU A 140 -2.40 -10.21 20.82
CA GLU A 140 -1.50 -10.66 21.89
C GLU A 140 -1.45 -12.18 21.96
N GLU A 141 -2.60 -12.83 22.03
CA GLU A 141 -2.70 -14.29 22.03
C GLU A 141 -2.08 -14.88 20.76
N ALA A 142 -2.33 -14.25 19.61
CA ALA A 142 -1.74 -14.66 18.33
C ALA A 142 -0.20 -14.57 18.32
N ALA A 143 0.39 -13.57 18.94
CA ALA A 143 1.84 -13.45 19.02
C ALA A 143 2.43 -14.39 20.08
N LEU A 144 1.82 -14.48 21.27
CA LEU A 144 2.28 -15.34 22.36
C LEU A 144 2.28 -16.81 21.95
N SER A 145 1.24 -17.24 21.21
CA SER A 145 1.13 -18.65 20.74
C SER A 145 2.17 -19.00 19.66
N ARG A 146 2.89 -18.05 19.12
CA ARG A 146 3.84 -18.29 18.02
C ARG A 146 5.28 -18.01 18.39
N VAL A 147 5.55 -17.04 19.24
CA VAL A 147 6.92 -16.62 19.56
C VAL A 147 7.22 -16.58 21.06
N GLY A 148 6.20 -16.72 21.90
CA GLY A 148 6.33 -16.65 23.36
C GLY A 148 6.50 -15.23 23.91
N PRO A 149 6.51 -15.10 25.27
CA PRO A 149 6.40 -13.81 25.93
C PRO A 149 7.62 -12.89 25.70
N VAL A 150 8.83 -13.44 25.65
CA VAL A 150 10.05 -12.61 25.54
C VAL A 150 10.13 -11.92 24.18
N LEU A 151 9.92 -12.64 23.08
CA LEU A 151 9.90 -12.06 21.73
C LEU A 151 8.67 -11.17 21.52
N TYR A 152 7.53 -11.52 22.10
CA TYR A 152 6.33 -10.68 22.11
C TYR A 152 6.65 -9.30 22.70
N GLU A 153 7.20 -9.24 23.92
CA GLU A 153 7.54 -7.99 24.60
C GLU A 153 8.58 -7.17 23.81
N LYS A 154 9.62 -7.82 23.28
CA LYS A 154 10.75 -7.13 22.63
C LYS A 154 10.47 -6.65 21.21
N ILE A 155 9.68 -7.39 20.43
CA ILE A 155 9.51 -7.13 19.00
C ILE A 155 8.10 -6.61 18.68
N PHE A 156 7.05 -7.19 19.28
CA PHE A 156 5.69 -6.97 18.80
C PHE A 156 4.89 -5.95 19.62
N LYS A 157 4.93 -6.01 20.94
CA LYS A 157 4.04 -5.25 21.82
C LYS A 157 4.14 -3.74 21.61
N CYS A 158 5.29 -3.17 21.82
CA CYS A 158 5.47 -1.73 21.72
C CYS A 158 5.51 -1.25 20.26
N TYR A 159 6.00 -2.07 19.33
CA TYR A 159 5.92 -1.75 17.90
C TYR A 159 4.46 -1.62 17.45
N THR A 160 3.61 -2.56 17.87
CA THR A 160 2.18 -2.53 17.56
C THR A 160 1.51 -1.30 18.20
N LYS A 161 1.84 -0.98 19.45
CA LYS A 161 1.35 0.25 20.10
C LYS A 161 1.73 1.51 19.33
N LYS A 162 2.98 1.62 18.87
CA LYS A 162 3.42 2.74 18.02
C LYS A 162 2.64 2.79 16.70
N GLN A 163 2.41 1.64 16.08
CA GLN A 163 1.79 1.57 14.75
C GLN A 163 0.28 1.79 14.77
N TRP A 164 -0.41 1.26 15.79
CA TRP A 164 -1.88 1.24 15.84
C TRP A 164 -2.48 2.15 16.92
N ASP A 165 -1.64 2.70 17.79
CA ASP A 165 -2.02 3.36 19.05
C ASP A 165 -2.89 2.46 19.95
N LYS A 166 -2.80 1.16 19.75
CA LYS A 166 -3.50 0.10 20.50
C LYS A 166 -2.50 -1.00 20.82
N TYR A 167 -2.64 -1.60 21.99
CA TYR A 167 -1.87 -2.81 22.29
C TYR A 167 -2.42 -4.01 21.52
N PRO A 168 -1.60 -5.05 21.27
CA PRO A 168 -2.04 -6.24 20.54
C PRO A 168 -3.33 -6.87 21.08
N ALA A 169 -3.55 -6.86 22.40
CA ALA A 169 -4.78 -7.35 23.03
C ALA A 169 -6.07 -6.62 22.60
N GLU A 170 -5.94 -5.38 22.09
CA GLU A 170 -7.06 -4.56 21.62
C GLU A 170 -7.35 -4.71 20.11
N LEU A 171 -6.56 -5.51 19.43
CA LEU A 171 -6.62 -5.71 17.98
C LEU A 171 -7.01 -7.15 17.62
N ASP A 172 -7.60 -7.30 16.45
CA ASP A 172 -7.91 -8.63 15.88
C ASP A 172 -6.63 -9.45 15.67
N ALA A 173 -6.72 -10.78 15.93
CA ALA A 173 -5.60 -11.69 15.79
C ALA A 173 -4.91 -11.63 14.40
N SER A 174 -5.69 -11.35 13.35
CA SER A 174 -5.20 -11.26 11.97
C SER A 174 -4.13 -10.18 11.78
N VAL A 175 -4.10 -9.15 12.63
CA VAL A 175 -3.12 -8.06 12.56
C VAL A 175 -1.70 -8.59 12.79
N LEU A 176 -1.51 -9.53 13.71
CA LEU A 176 -0.20 -10.13 13.99
C LEU A 176 0.02 -11.48 13.27
N ASN A 177 -1.04 -12.23 12.98
CA ASN A 177 -0.94 -13.50 12.25
C ASN A 177 -0.35 -13.37 10.84
N ARG A 178 -0.47 -12.20 10.21
CA ARG A 178 0.10 -11.94 8.88
C ARG A 178 1.63 -11.97 8.84
N ILE A 179 2.32 -11.80 9.96
CA ILE A 179 3.79 -11.83 10.03
C ILE A 179 4.20 -13.28 10.30
N PRO A 180 4.90 -13.96 9.39
CA PRO A 180 5.29 -15.35 9.61
C PRO A 180 6.31 -15.50 10.74
N VAL A 181 6.41 -16.70 11.30
CA VAL A 181 7.52 -17.16 12.15
C VAL A 181 8.16 -18.32 11.43
N ARG A 182 9.48 -18.35 11.32
CA ARG A 182 10.20 -19.31 10.48
C ARG A 182 11.17 -20.14 11.31
N ALA A 183 11.12 -21.45 11.12
CA ALA A 183 12.04 -22.38 11.77
C ALA A 183 13.37 -22.54 11.01
N ASN A 184 13.72 -21.66 10.11
CA ASN A 184 14.94 -21.67 9.30
C ASN A 184 15.66 -20.32 9.31
N PHE A 185 16.64 -20.12 8.44
CA PHE A 185 17.40 -18.87 8.30
C PHE A 185 16.85 -17.91 7.24
N ASP A 186 15.70 -18.18 6.64
CA ASP A 186 15.10 -17.31 5.63
C ASP A 186 14.71 -15.96 6.27
N ASP A 187 15.39 -14.90 5.85
CA ASP A 187 15.22 -13.53 6.35
C ASP A 187 14.38 -12.64 5.41
N ARG A 188 13.83 -13.21 4.33
CA ARG A 188 12.94 -12.48 3.43
C ARG A 188 11.64 -12.12 4.15
N TYR A 189 11.19 -10.90 3.97
CA TYR A 189 9.93 -10.45 4.59
C TYR A 189 8.71 -11.15 3.98
N PHE A 190 8.72 -11.35 2.66
CA PHE A 190 7.68 -12.05 1.91
C PHE A 190 8.14 -13.44 1.48
N SER A 191 7.17 -14.33 1.24
CA SER A 191 7.41 -15.68 0.70
C SER A 191 6.86 -15.86 -0.71
N ASP A 192 6.35 -14.79 -1.31
CA ASP A 192 5.70 -14.83 -2.63
C ASP A 192 6.69 -15.20 -3.74
N LYS A 193 6.15 -15.83 -4.78
CA LYS A 193 6.90 -16.28 -5.95
C LYS A 193 7.56 -15.13 -6.71
N TYR A 194 6.84 -14.03 -6.86
CA TYR A 194 7.32 -12.84 -7.53
C TYR A 194 7.54 -11.73 -6.51
N GLN A 195 8.78 -11.26 -6.41
CA GLN A 195 9.20 -10.16 -5.55
C GLN A 195 10.10 -9.26 -6.37
N ALA A 196 9.65 -8.07 -6.72
CA ALA A 196 10.36 -7.22 -7.65
C ALA A 196 10.00 -5.74 -7.46
N LEU A 197 10.85 -4.87 -7.99
CA LEU A 197 10.59 -3.44 -8.05
C LEU A 197 10.72 -2.94 -9.49
N PRO A 198 9.93 -1.92 -9.90
CA PRO A 198 9.98 -1.41 -11.26
C PRO A 198 11.18 -0.50 -11.49
N GLU A 199 11.85 -0.65 -12.63
CA GLU A 199 12.92 0.25 -13.04
C GLU A 199 12.43 1.69 -13.18
N GLY A 200 13.05 2.60 -12.44
CA GLY A 200 12.69 4.02 -12.42
C GLY A 200 11.50 4.38 -11.56
N GLY A 201 11.02 3.44 -10.73
CA GLY A 201 9.98 3.69 -9.73
C GLY A 201 8.55 3.39 -10.18
N PHE A 202 7.65 3.41 -9.21
CA PHE A 202 6.23 3.10 -9.45
C PHE A 202 5.52 4.18 -10.25
N THR A 203 5.80 5.45 -10.02
CA THR A 203 5.16 6.57 -10.74
C THR A 203 5.31 6.40 -12.24
N LYS A 204 6.52 6.03 -12.72
CA LYS A 204 6.78 5.76 -14.13
C LYS A 204 5.94 4.59 -14.69
N MET A 205 5.71 3.55 -13.89
CA MET A 205 4.81 2.46 -14.27
C MET A 205 3.36 2.97 -14.40
N PHE A 206 2.88 3.78 -13.45
CA PHE A 206 1.53 4.35 -13.51
C PHE A 206 1.35 5.35 -14.65
N GLU A 207 2.40 6.11 -15.02
CA GLU A 207 2.39 6.92 -16.23
C GLU A 207 2.10 6.08 -17.46
N LYS A 208 2.76 4.91 -17.61
CA LYS A 208 2.51 3.99 -18.72
C LYS A 208 1.11 3.35 -18.66
N ILE A 209 0.60 3.00 -17.47
CA ILE A 209 -0.77 2.45 -17.32
C ILE A 209 -1.81 3.46 -17.80
N LEU A 210 -1.62 4.74 -17.50
CA LEU A 210 -2.58 5.81 -17.83
C LEU A 210 -2.31 6.48 -19.18
N ASP A 211 -1.23 6.14 -19.88
CA ASP A 211 -0.91 6.66 -21.22
C ASP A 211 -1.74 5.94 -22.31
N HIS A 212 -3.00 6.32 -22.41
CA HIS A 212 -3.92 5.78 -23.38
C HIS A 212 -4.77 6.91 -23.99
N PRO A 213 -5.01 6.94 -25.32
CA PRO A 213 -5.75 8.04 -25.98
C PRO A 213 -7.18 8.22 -25.46
N ASN A 214 -7.79 7.16 -24.94
CA ASN A 214 -9.12 7.18 -24.36
C ASN A 214 -9.15 7.54 -22.87
N ILE A 215 -8.01 7.77 -22.23
CA ILE A 215 -7.95 8.17 -20.82
C ILE A 215 -7.68 9.66 -20.70
N ARG A 216 -8.48 10.33 -19.90
CA ARG A 216 -8.24 11.72 -19.48
C ARG A 216 -8.10 11.77 -17.97
N VAL A 217 -6.93 12.20 -17.47
CA VAL A 217 -6.69 12.41 -16.04
C VAL A 217 -6.87 13.88 -15.67
N ARG A 218 -7.60 14.15 -14.59
CA ARG A 218 -7.80 15.46 -13.97
C ARG A 218 -7.20 15.42 -12.56
N LEU A 219 -6.03 15.99 -12.41
CA LEU A 219 -5.37 16.19 -11.12
C LEU A 219 -5.91 17.43 -10.40
N ASN A 220 -5.58 17.59 -9.12
CA ASN A 220 -5.99 18.72 -8.29
C ASN A 220 -7.51 18.95 -8.31
N THR A 221 -8.28 17.88 -8.40
CA THR A 221 -9.74 17.96 -8.54
C THR A 221 -10.38 17.02 -7.53
N ASP A 222 -11.04 17.58 -6.51
CA ASP A 222 -11.85 16.78 -5.60
C ASP A 222 -13.18 16.42 -6.29
N PHE A 223 -13.51 15.13 -6.28
CA PHE A 223 -14.76 14.62 -6.85
C PHE A 223 -15.99 15.34 -6.30
N PHE A 224 -16.02 15.63 -5.02
CA PHE A 224 -17.19 16.24 -4.38
C PHE A 224 -17.43 17.69 -4.85
N ASP A 225 -16.37 18.40 -5.28
CA ASP A 225 -16.49 19.74 -5.83
C ASP A 225 -17.06 19.75 -7.27
N VAL A 226 -16.87 18.64 -7.98
CA VAL A 226 -17.25 18.56 -9.42
C VAL A 226 -18.36 17.55 -9.70
N ARG A 227 -18.82 16.81 -8.68
CA ARG A 227 -19.84 15.75 -8.82
C ARG A 227 -21.09 16.19 -9.55
N SER A 228 -21.58 17.41 -9.31
CA SER A 228 -22.75 17.97 -9.96
C SER A 228 -22.55 18.28 -11.45
N ASN A 229 -21.30 18.38 -11.88
CA ASN A 229 -20.94 18.65 -13.28
C ASN A 229 -20.81 17.36 -14.12
N ILE A 230 -20.77 16.19 -13.48
CA ILE A 230 -20.71 14.88 -14.11
C ILE A 230 -22.15 14.44 -14.36
N LYS A 231 -22.63 14.60 -15.61
CA LYS A 231 -24.07 14.45 -15.92
C LYS A 231 -24.46 13.06 -16.40
N SER A 232 -23.52 12.34 -17.05
CA SER A 232 -23.78 11.02 -17.60
C SER A 232 -22.53 10.15 -17.61
N TYR A 233 -22.68 8.89 -17.30
CA TYR A 233 -21.68 7.84 -17.41
C TYR A 233 -22.39 6.47 -17.46
N GLU A 234 -21.75 5.47 -18.04
CA GLU A 234 -22.22 4.09 -17.95
C GLU A 234 -21.87 3.46 -16.59
N LYS A 235 -20.64 3.75 -16.08
CA LYS A 235 -20.16 3.26 -14.78
C LYS A 235 -19.27 4.29 -14.10
N LEU A 236 -19.42 4.38 -12.78
CA LEU A 236 -18.55 5.16 -11.92
C LEU A 236 -17.84 4.23 -10.92
N PHE A 237 -16.51 4.33 -10.86
CA PHE A 237 -15.67 3.59 -9.90
C PHE A 237 -15.12 4.55 -8.85
N TYR A 238 -15.45 4.28 -7.59
CA TYR A 238 -15.00 5.09 -6.46
C TYR A 238 -13.96 4.33 -5.63
N THR A 239 -12.77 4.93 -5.45
CA THR A 239 -11.67 4.29 -4.72
C THR A 239 -11.34 4.93 -3.37
N GLY A 240 -12.02 6.01 -3.03
CA GLY A 240 -11.86 6.71 -1.75
C GLY A 240 -12.57 6.04 -0.57
N PRO A 241 -12.49 6.61 0.64
CA PRO A 241 -13.22 6.11 1.81
C PRO A 241 -14.73 6.05 1.55
N ILE A 242 -15.33 4.87 1.80
CA ILE A 242 -16.74 4.62 1.48
C ILE A 242 -17.68 5.53 2.28
N ASP A 243 -17.40 5.77 3.55
CA ASP A 243 -18.17 6.63 4.44
C ASP A 243 -18.20 8.09 3.95
N ARG A 244 -17.09 8.59 3.39
CA ARG A 244 -17.03 9.91 2.77
C ARG A 244 -17.94 10.04 1.56
N PHE A 245 -18.10 8.99 0.75
CA PHE A 245 -19.01 9.02 -0.41
C PHE A 245 -20.44 9.32 0.00
N PHE A 246 -20.85 8.85 1.17
CA PHE A 246 -22.19 9.00 1.74
C PHE A 246 -22.32 10.17 2.73
N ASP A 247 -21.36 11.08 2.81
CA ASP A 247 -21.32 12.18 3.78
C ASP A 247 -21.54 11.69 5.23
N PHE A 248 -21.05 10.48 5.55
CA PHE A 248 -21.14 9.86 6.87
C PHE A 248 -22.58 9.61 7.39
N LYS A 249 -23.58 9.48 6.50
CA LYS A 249 -25.01 9.51 6.87
C LYS A 249 -25.62 8.17 7.30
N TYR A 250 -24.97 7.04 7.03
CA TYR A 250 -25.60 5.72 7.19
C TYR A 250 -25.36 5.04 8.53
N SER A 251 -24.45 5.49 9.34
CA SER A 251 -24.13 4.92 10.63
C SER A 251 -24.24 5.95 11.74
N LEU A 252 -25.44 6.45 12.03
CA LEU A 252 -25.70 7.43 13.11
C LEU A 252 -24.68 8.59 13.13
N ASN A 253 -24.16 9.00 11.96
CA ASN A 253 -23.03 9.91 11.76
C ASN A 253 -21.67 9.35 12.24
N GLU A 254 -21.53 8.04 12.41
CA GLU A 254 -20.26 7.42 12.76
C GLU A 254 -19.34 7.29 11.55
N LYS A 255 -18.09 7.70 11.73
CA LYS A 255 -17.02 7.58 10.73
C LYS A 255 -16.31 6.25 10.92
N LEU A 256 -15.82 5.69 9.82
CA LEU A 256 -14.88 4.60 9.86
C LEU A 256 -13.52 5.10 10.35
N GLU A 257 -12.85 4.33 11.19
CA GLU A 257 -11.54 4.68 11.71
C GLU A 257 -10.44 4.30 10.73
N TYR A 258 -9.51 5.22 10.52
CA TYR A 258 -8.31 4.99 9.72
C TYR A 258 -7.08 5.49 10.46
N ARG A 259 -5.94 4.85 10.24
CA ARG A 259 -4.63 5.36 10.67
C ARG A 259 -3.98 6.12 9.53
N SER A 260 -3.29 7.17 9.89
CA SER A 260 -2.42 7.96 9.01
C SER A 260 -0.95 7.77 9.38
N ILE A 261 -0.06 8.20 8.49
CA ILE A 261 1.38 8.18 8.74
C ILE A 261 1.94 9.56 8.43
N ASN A 262 2.74 10.07 9.36
CA ASN A 262 3.56 11.26 9.15
C ASN A 262 4.99 10.83 8.82
N PHE A 263 5.54 11.36 7.74
CA PHE A 263 6.88 11.04 7.23
C PHE A 263 7.81 12.22 7.48
N VAL A 264 8.88 11.99 8.23
CA VAL A 264 9.96 12.96 8.39
C VAL A 264 11.12 12.53 7.51
N MET A 265 11.34 13.29 6.44
CA MET A 265 12.41 13.02 5.47
C MET A 265 13.68 13.73 5.89
N GLU A 266 14.81 13.01 5.86
CA GLU A 266 16.13 13.55 6.18
C GLU A 266 17.13 13.13 5.11
N THR A 267 17.83 14.10 4.51
CA THR A 267 18.90 13.84 3.54
C THR A 267 20.26 13.92 4.21
N HIS A 268 21.12 12.94 3.96
CA HIS A 268 22.44 12.81 4.52
C HIS A 268 23.52 12.79 3.44
N ASP A 269 24.65 13.45 3.72
CA ASP A 269 25.82 13.52 2.82
C ASP A 269 26.72 12.28 3.01
N MET A 270 26.15 11.11 2.73
CA MET A 270 26.80 9.79 2.80
C MET A 270 26.13 8.82 1.84
N SER A 271 26.85 7.77 1.47
CA SER A 271 26.35 6.77 0.52
C SER A 271 25.15 5.98 1.07
N TYR A 272 25.21 5.56 2.33
CA TYR A 272 24.14 4.85 3.04
C TYR A 272 24.12 5.25 4.51
N TYR A 273 22.92 5.41 5.05
CA TYR A 273 22.68 5.77 6.45
C TYR A 273 22.62 4.52 7.36
N GLN A 274 22.04 3.45 6.86
CA GLN A 274 21.84 2.20 7.59
C GLN A 274 22.19 0.98 6.72
N GLU A 275 22.34 -0.18 7.34
CA GLU A 275 22.78 -1.40 6.64
C GLU A 275 21.67 -2.11 5.83
N ASN A 276 20.40 -1.71 6.02
CA ASN A 276 19.26 -2.33 5.35
C ASN A 276 18.22 -1.28 4.97
N SER A 277 17.37 -1.59 3.98
CA SER A 277 16.33 -0.68 3.50
C SER A 277 15.32 -0.28 4.58
N VAL A 278 14.96 -1.18 5.48
CA VAL A 278 14.00 -0.95 6.56
C VAL A 278 14.54 -1.48 7.87
N ILE A 279 14.59 -0.61 8.88
CA ILE A 279 14.88 -1.00 10.27
C ILE A 279 13.71 -0.54 11.14
N ASN A 280 13.09 -1.50 11.82
CA ASN A 280 12.04 -1.26 12.82
C ASN A 280 12.65 -0.92 14.18
N TYR A 281 11.98 -0.05 14.91
CA TYR A 281 12.36 0.42 16.24
C TYR A 281 11.24 0.11 17.27
N PRO A 282 11.17 -1.14 17.78
CA PRO A 282 10.12 -1.54 18.72
C PRO A 282 10.19 -0.78 20.03
N SER A 283 11.41 -0.56 20.56
CA SER A 283 11.58 0.05 21.88
C SER A 283 11.13 1.51 21.92
N PRO A 284 10.34 1.92 22.94
CA PRO A 284 10.03 3.33 23.17
C PRO A 284 11.27 4.20 23.46
N ALA A 285 12.36 3.60 23.96
CA ALA A 285 13.60 4.32 24.23
C ALA A 285 14.30 4.82 22.95
N ASP A 286 14.02 4.25 21.80
CA ASP A 286 14.57 4.69 20.51
C ASP A 286 13.78 5.86 19.88
N GLY A 287 12.65 6.28 20.48
CA GLY A 287 11.77 7.34 20.00
C GLY A 287 10.40 6.83 19.59
N ASP A 288 9.53 7.75 19.13
CA ASP A 288 8.13 7.46 18.82
C ASP A 288 7.89 6.95 17.39
N PHE A 289 8.91 7.03 16.52
CA PHE A 289 8.79 6.47 15.17
C PHE A 289 8.79 4.95 15.18
N THR A 290 8.08 4.36 14.22
CA THR A 290 7.98 2.91 14.08
C THR A 290 9.20 2.32 13.38
N ARG A 291 9.68 3.01 12.33
CA ARG A 291 10.79 2.53 11.49
C ARG A 291 11.50 3.66 10.77
N ILE A 292 12.71 3.36 10.32
CA ILE A 292 13.46 4.18 9.37
C ILE A 292 13.54 3.41 8.05
N VAL A 293 13.21 4.10 6.97
CA VAL A 293 13.30 3.58 5.60
C VAL A 293 14.40 4.32 4.85
N GLU A 294 15.33 3.61 4.24
CA GLU A 294 16.33 4.15 3.32
C GLU A 294 16.08 3.66 1.90
N TYR A 295 15.66 4.56 1.02
CA TYR A 295 15.14 4.22 -0.31
C TYR A 295 16.19 3.69 -1.27
N LYS A 296 17.44 4.14 -1.17
CA LYS A 296 18.51 3.74 -2.10
C LYS A 296 18.79 2.23 -2.14
N HIS A 297 18.59 1.52 -1.01
CA HIS A 297 18.68 0.06 -1.00
C HIS A 297 17.64 -0.60 -1.92
N MET A 298 16.48 0.03 -2.07
CA MET A 298 15.38 -0.45 -2.91
C MET A 298 15.54 -0.02 -4.36
N THR A 299 15.91 1.24 -4.60
CA THR A 299 15.94 1.83 -5.95
C THR A 299 17.20 1.50 -6.75
N ARG A 300 18.21 0.88 -6.13
CA ARG A 300 19.55 0.62 -6.70
C ARG A 300 20.25 1.86 -7.25
N GLN A 301 19.80 3.04 -6.87
CA GLN A 301 20.37 4.30 -7.33
C GLN A 301 21.80 4.49 -6.79
N LYS A 302 22.74 4.77 -7.68
CA LYS A 302 24.11 5.18 -7.33
C LYS A 302 24.12 6.69 -7.13
N HIS A 303 24.19 7.15 -5.89
CA HIS A 303 24.18 8.56 -5.55
C HIS A 303 25.05 8.83 -4.31
N PRO A 304 25.82 9.92 -4.25
CA PRO A 304 26.69 10.23 -3.10
C PRO A 304 25.91 10.53 -1.82
N LYS A 305 24.70 11.08 -1.95
CA LYS A 305 23.79 11.34 -0.83
C LYS A 305 22.75 10.24 -0.70
N THR A 306 22.15 10.15 0.48
CA THR A 306 20.99 9.29 0.73
C THR A 306 19.90 10.03 1.47
N THR A 307 18.65 9.64 1.23
CA THR A 307 17.48 10.16 1.95
C THR A 307 16.79 9.03 2.66
N ILE A 308 16.53 9.26 3.94
CA ILE A 308 15.76 8.37 4.81
C ILE A 308 14.40 8.97 5.12
N SER A 309 13.48 8.11 5.54
CA SER A 309 12.18 8.51 6.10
C SER A 309 12.02 7.88 7.48
N LYS A 310 11.74 8.71 8.50
CA LYS A 310 11.23 8.25 9.79
C LYS A 310 9.71 8.26 9.74
N GLU A 311 9.08 7.13 10.07
CA GLU A 311 7.65 6.96 9.97
C GLU A 311 6.97 7.02 11.35
N PHE A 312 6.05 7.96 11.52
CA PHE A 312 5.24 8.15 12.72
C PHE A 312 3.79 7.85 12.39
N THR A 313 3.22 6.84 13.01
CA THR A 313 1.80 6.55 12.82
C THR A 313 0.96 7.45 13.71
N VAL A 314 -0.05 8.08 13.14
CA VAL A 314 -0.90 9.07 13.81
C VAL A 314 -2.37 8.82 13.53
N ASP A 315 -3.23 9.29 14.42
CA ASP A 315 -4.67 9.32 14.16
C ASP A 315 -5.01 10.40 13.14
N ILE A 316 -6.10 10.21 12.42
CA ILE A 316 -6.63 11.24 11.55
C ILE A 316 -7.42 12.24 12.38
N THR A 317 -6.81 13.37 12.67
CA THR A 317 -7.45 14.49 13.36
C THR A 317 -8.00 15.53 12.38
N ASP A 318 -7.33 15.70 11.23
CA ASP A 318 -7.78 16.56 10.14
C ASP A 318 -7.79 15.79 8.80
N PRO A 319 -8.97 15.34 8.33
CA PRO A 319 -9.08 14.60 7.07
C PRO A 319 -8.79 15.45 5.81
N LYS A 320 -8.56 16.77 5.95
CA LYS A 320 -8.15 17.63 4.83
C LYS A 320 -6.66 17.55 4.56
N THR A 321 -5.87 17.37 5.61
CA THR A 321 -4.40 17.37 5.53
C THR A 321 -3.78 16.00 5.76
N GLN A 322 -4.52 15.08 6.40
CA GLN A 322 -4.07 13.73 6.69
C GLN A 322 -4.77 12.71 5.80
N GLU A 323 -3.99 11.83 5.21
CA GLU A 323 -4.50 10.78 4.32
C GLU A 323 -4.81 9.49 5.09
N PRO A 324 -5.92 8.81 4.79
CA PRO A 324 -6.19 7.49 5.33
C PRO A 324 -5.26 6.45 4.66
N TYR A 325 -4.45 5.75 5.46
CA TYR A 325 -3.57 4.68 4.97
C TYR A 325 -4.14 3.31 5.27
N TYR A 326 -4.53 3.08 6.51
CA TYR A 326 -4.94 1.76 6.99
C TYR A 326 -6.31 1.83 7.64
N PRO A 327 -7.27 1.00 7.21
CA PRO A 327 -8.51 0.80 7.95
C PRO A 327 -8.21 0.12 9.29
N VAL A 328 -8.83 0.58 10.36
CA VAL A 328 -8.72 -0.03 11.69
C VAL A 328 -9.73 -1.15 11.80
N LEU A 329 -9.26 -2.39 11.67
CA LEU A 329 -10.11 -3.57 11.68
C LEU A 329 -10.45 -3.98 13.13
N ASN A 330 -11.70 -3.74 13.52
CA ASN A 330 -12.30 -4.18 14.78
C ASN A 330 -13.79 -4.51 14.56
N PRO A 331 -14.47 -5.18 15.50
CA PRO A 331 -15.89 -5.54 15.36
C PRO A 331 -16.80 -4.36 15.05
N ARG A 332 -16.62 -3.25 15.77
CA ARG A 332 -17.43 -2.03 15.58
C ARG A 332 -17.30 -1.47 14.16
N ASN A 333 -16.09 -1.30 13.67
CA ASN A 333 -15.85 -0.76 12.33
C ASN A 333 -16.35 -1.71 11.23
N ARG A 334 -16.35 -3.03 11.47
CA ARG A 334 -16.95 -3.99 10.55
C ARG A 334 -18.47 -3.80 10.44
N GLU A 335 -19.16 -3.60 11.55
CA GLU A 335 -20.61 -3.32 11.56
C GLU A 335 -20.94 -2.02 10.82
N ILE A 336 -20.17 -0.96 11.06
CA ILE A 336 -20.32 0.32 10.37
C ILE A 336 -20.09 0.15 8.86
N TYR A 337 -19.03 -0.56 8.48
CA TYR A 337 -18.73 -0.82 7.06
C TYR A 337 -19.84 -1.60 6.35
N GLU A 338 -20.41 -2.63 6.97
CA GLU A 338 -21.49 -3.42 6.36
C GLU A 338 -22.76 -2.55 6.11
N GLN A 339 -23.02 -1.52 6.91
CA GLN A 339 -24.11 -0.57 6.64
C GLN A 339 -23.82 0.26 5.38
N TYR A 340 -22.60 0.78 5.24
CA TYR A 340 -22.18 1.51 4.03
C TYR A 340 -22.20 0.61 2.79
N LYS A 341 -21.71 -0.60 2.91
CA LYS A 341 -21.71 -1.59 1.82
C LYS A 341 -23.12 -1.95 1.36
N LYS A 342 -24.07 -2.10 2.30
CA LYS A 342 -25.48 -2.31 1.97
C LYS A 342 -26.09 -1.11 1.26
N ALA A 343 -25.73 0.11 1.65
CA ALA A 343 -26.15 1.33 0.99
C ALA A 343 -25.55 1.44 -0.42
N ALA A 344 -24.25 1.13 -0.57
CA ALA A 344 -23.55 1.11 -1.84
C ALA A 344 -24.17 0.14 -2.84
N GLY A 345 -24.59 -1.04 -2.39
CA GLY A 345 -25.27 -2.04 -3.24
C GLY A 345 -26.62 -1.62 -3.81
N LYS A 346 -27.17 -0.49 -3.37
CA LYS A 346 -28.43 0.08 -3.91
C LYS A 346 -28.19 1.13 -5.00
N LEU A 347 -26.93 1.53 -5.22
CA LEU A 347 -26.59 2.53 -6.22
C LEU A 347 -26.38 1.83 -7.58
N PRO A 348 -27.18 2.13 -8.60
CA PRO A 348 -26.94 1.60 -9.93
C PRO A 348 -25.66 2.21 -10.49
N ASP A 349 -24.88 1.40 -11.20
CA ASP A 349 -23.70 1.80 -11.99
C ASP A 349 -22.59 2.50 -11.22
N ILE A 350 -22.61 2.42 -9.87
CA ILE A 350 -21.53 2.93 -8.99
C ILE A 350 -20.90 1.77 -8.25
N TYR A 351 -19.58 1.63 -8.41
CA TYR A 351 -18.80 0.52 -7.86
C TYR A 351 -17.74 1.04 -6.91
N PHE A 352 -17.63 0.40 -5.75
CA PHE A 352 -16.66 0.72 -4.72
C PHE A 352 -15.53 -0.30 -4.77
N VAL A 353 -14.29 0.16 -4.98
CA VAL A 353 -13.13 -0.71 -5.25
C VAL A 353 -11.85 -0.17 -4.63
N GLY A 354 -10.99 -1.08 -4.15
CA GLY A 354 -9.71 -0.73 -3.54
C GLY A 354 -9.76 -0.64 -2.01
N ARG A 355 -8.59 -0.43 -1.42
CA ARG A 355 -8.35 -0.53 0.03
C ARG A 355 -9.35 0.26 0.88
N LEU A 356 -9.55 1.54 0.54
CA LEU A 356 -10.38 2.44 1.34
C LEU A 356 -11.88 2.21 1.10
N ALA A 357 -12.26 2.00 -0.15
CA ALA A 357 -13.65 1.76 -0.51
C ALA A 357 -14.17 0.39 -0.04
N ASN A 358 -13.32 -0.63 -0.01
CA ASN A 358 -13.66 -1.95 0.51
C ASN A 358 -13.36 -2.10 2.01
N TYR A 359 -12.85 -1.06 2.68
CA TYR A 359 -12.45 -1.08 4.08
C TYR A 359 -11.65 -2.34 4.44
N LYS A 360 -10.67 -2.69 3.61
CA LYS A 360 -9.88 -3.91 3.73
C LYS A 360 -8.38 -3.58 3.61
N TYR A 361 -7.58 -4.27 4.41
CA TYR A 361 -6.13 -4.17 4.26
C TYR A 361 -5.71 -4.96 3.02
N PHE A 362 -5.34 -4.26 1.97
CA PHE A 362 -4.80 -4.84 0.74
C PHE A 362 -3.30 -4.55 0.61
N ASN A 363 -2.52 -5.55 0.26
CA ASN A 363 -1.22 -5.36 -0.36
C ASN A 363 -1.40 -4.82 -1.79
N MET A 364 -0.30 -4.44 -2.44
CA MET A 364 -0.36 -3.88 -3.79
C MET A 364 -1.00 -4.86 -4.78
N ASP A 365 -0.55 -6.11 -4.77
CA ASP A 365 -1.03 -7.16 -5.66
C ASP A 365 -2.52 -7.48 -5.46
N GLU A 366 -2.98 -7.52 -4.20
CA GLU A 366 -4.40 -7.69 -3.90
C GLU A 366 -5.24 -6.51 -4.41
N ALA A 367 -4.70 -5.29 -4.40
CA ALA A 367 -5.39 -4.13 -4.96
C ALA A 367 -5.46 -4.19 -6.49
N PHE A 368 -4.39 -4.66 -7.17
CA PHE A 368 -4.42 -4.98 -8.60
C PHE A 368 -5.44 -6.07 -8.90
N LYS A 369 -5.37 -7.19 -8.17
CA LYS A 369 -6.28 -8.33 -8.34
C LYS A 369 -7.74 -7.93 -8.17
N ASN A 370 -8.05 -7.17 -7.11
CA ASN A 370 -9.41 -6.69 -6.84
C ASN A 370 -9.99 -5.85 -7.99
N ALA A 371 -9.18 -5.01 -8.62
CA ALA A 371 -9.63 -4.21 -9.75
C ALA A 371 -9.78 -5.04 -11.04
N LEU A 372 -8.87 -5.98 -11.31
CA LEU A 372 -8.94 -6.89 -12.44
C LEU A 372 -10.16 -7.80 -12.35
N ASP A 373 -10.43 -8.38 -11.17
CA ASP A 373 -11.58 -9.25 -10.91
C ASP A 373 -12.91 -8.49 -11.06
N LEU A 374 -12.95 -7.24 -10.61
CA LEU A 374 -14.13 -6.41 -10.76
C LEU A 374 -14.41 -6.15 -12.25
N PHE A 375 -13.39 -5.81 -13.04
CA PHE A 375 -13.51 -5.63 -14.47
C PHE A 375 -14.01 -6.90 -15.16
N GLU A 376 -13.40 -8.05 -14.85
CA GLU A 376 -13.80 -9.34 -15.43
C GLU A 376 -15.25 -9.68 -15.09
N LYS A 377 -15.65 -9.49 -13.83
CA LYS A 377 -17.03 -9.71 -13.37
C LYS A 377 -18.05 -8.86 -14.12
N LEU A 378 -17.72 -7.60 -14.42
CA LEU A 378 -18.65 -6.66 -15.04
C LEU A 378 -18.72 -6.82 -16.57
N GLU A 379 -17.60 -7.17 -17.20
CA GLU A 379 -17.53 -7.23 -18.67
C GLU A 379 -17.55 -8.65 -19.26
N GLY A 380 -17.48 -9.68 -18.38
CA GLY A 380 -17.43 -11.09 -18.80
C GLY A 380 -16.20 -11.42 -19.66
N LYS A 381 -15.14 -10.62 -19.55
CA LYS A 381 -13.89 -10.75 -20.32
C LYS A 381 -12.77 -11.01 -19.35
N PRO A 382 -11.88 -11.99 -19.63
CA PRO A 382 -10.71 -12.21 -18.80
C PRO A 382 -9.84 -10.94 -18.75
N ALA A 383 -9.25 -10.70 -17.61
CA ALA A 383 -8.32 -9.58 -17.38
C ALA A 383 -7.05 -9.66 -18.23
N THR A 384 -6.92 -10.68 -19.08
CA THR A 384 -5.78 -10.87 -19.98
C THR A 384 -5.64 -9.71 -20.93
N VAL A 385 -4.48 -9.09 -20.89
CA VAL A 385 -4.08 -8.03 -21.80
C VAL A 385 -4.16 -8.56 -23.22
N ARG A 386 -5.07 -8.05 -24.03
CA ARG A 386 -4.95 -8.18 -25.49
C ARG A 386 -3.64 -7.47 -25.87
N GLN A 387 -2.82 -8.13 -26.67
CA GLN A 387 -1.65 -7.50 -27.30
C GLN A 387 -2.08 -6.14 -27.83
N LEU A 388 -1.53 -5.09 -27.26
CA LEU A 388 -1.62 -3.74 -27.80
C LEU A 388 -0.83 -3.78 -29.13
N ASN A 389 -1.50 -4.12 -30.22
CA ASN A 389 -1.05 -3.81 -31.56
C ASN A 389 -1.26 -2.30 -31.81
N VAL A 390 -0.65 -1.49 -30.98
CA VAL A 390 -0.41 -0.09 -31.26
C VAL A 390 1.09 -0.01 -31.55
N PRO A 391 1.51 0.33 -32.78
CA PRO A 391 2.91 0.56 -33.07
C PRO A 391 3.41 1.66 -32.13
N LEU A 392 4.43 1.39 -31.33
CA LEU A 392 5.21 2.39 -30.62
C LEU A 392 6.04 3.23 -31.63
N ASN A 393 5.37 3.89 -32.57
CA ASN A 393 5.99 4.81 -33.53
C ASN A 393 5.54 6.23 -33.17
N GLY A 394 6.36 6.90 -32.43
CA GLY A 394 6.26 8.32 -32.13
C GLY A 394 7.08 8.65 -30.90
N SER A 395 8.21 9.37 -31.10
CA SER A 395 9.00 9.92 -30.00
C SER A 395 8.11 10.69 -29.04
N PRO A 396 8.41 10.71 -27.71
CA PRO A 396 7.60 11.41 -26.72
C PRO A 396 7.89 12.91 -26.76
N THR A 397 7.40 13.58 -27.80
CA THR A 397 7.33 15.03 -27.88
C THR A 397 5.89 15.41 -28.20
N GLU A 398 5.29 16.15 -27.26
CA GLU A 398 4.06 16.92 -27.46
C GLU A 398 2.74 16.19 -27.61
N ARG A 399 2.35 15.34 -26.65
CA ARG A 399 0.92 15.05 -26.40
C ARG A 399 0.57 15.30 -24.94
N SER A 400 0.25 16.54 -24.70
CA SER A 400 -0.62 17.12 -23.65
C SER A 400 -0.73 16.39 -22.30
N LEU A 401 0.36 16.22 -21.58
CA LEU A 401 0.38 16.60 -20.18
C LEU A 401 0.29 18.14 -20.21
N ALA A 402 -0.90 18.66 -20.39
CA ALA A 402 -1.11 20.08 -20.45
C ALA A 402 -0.73 20.67 -19.10
N THR A 403 0.47 21.20 -19.06
CA THR A 403 0.96 22.28 -18.22
C THR A 403 0.99 22.03 -16.72
N VAL A 404 2.07 21.41 -16.25
CA VAL A 404 2.74 21.92 -15.05
C VAL A 404 3.80 22.90 -15.55
N LYS A 405 3.43 24.14 -15.83
CA LYS A 405 4.35 25.27 -15.79
C LYS A 405 4.32 25.80 -14.37
N THR A 406 5.41 25.58 -13.67
CA THR A 406 5.85 26.30 -12.48
C THR A 406 5.70 27.80 -12.71
N ALA A 407 4.87 28.45 -11.91
CA ALA A 407 5.02 29.87 -11.66
C ALA A 407 6.02 29.99 -10.51
N SER A 408 7.13 30.65 -10.82
CA SER A 408 8.15 31.17 -9.91
C SER A 408 7.56 32.01 -8.78
#